data_2b41ff5e1e1e9834ef4e138c95b99bfb
#
_entry.id   2b41ff5e1e1e9834ef4e138c95b99bfb
#
_cell.length_a   1.000
_cell.length_b   1.000
_cell.length_c   1.000
_cell.angle_alpha   90.00
_cell.angle_beta   90.00
_cell.angle_gamma   90.00
#
_symmetry.space_group_name_H-M   'P 1'
#
loop_
_entity.id
_entity.type
_entity.pdbx_description
1 polymer ?
#
loop_
_entity_poly.entity_id
_entity_poly.type
_entity_poly.pdbx_seq_one_letter_code
_entity_poly.pdbx_strand_id
1 'polypeptide(L)'
;MNLIATIRRFFNSQLAARSSQLIQFNSQLAARSSQLAAAAMTCVLAAGTAAAAEGDWPQWGGTNQRNMADSAVKGLPTTFDPGTFKAGSEEVDLATTKNVKWVAKLGSQTYGNPVIAGGRVYVGTNNESPRDPQHVGDRGVLMCLDEATGKLLWQLIVPKLESGKVNDWEYLGITASPTVDGDFVYIVTNRCEVLCLDVLGLANGNQGYQDEGKCLAGANKPAVAVGPLNADIVWRYDMMEELGVFPHNAANCSVLIKDDLVYVATSNGQDWTHVNIPSPNSPSLIALDKKTGKFMAEDDAAIGPKIFHGGWSSPSLATVGGKSLLFFGGADGVCYAFDPTPKAEADTAWLKKVWWYDCNPEDRKVKNGKKLKYPSADAYSEIIATPVLYKDRVYIAVGQDPEHGEGVGILHCIDATKTGDVTKTAKIWSFDKIARSISTVAIYDGIVYVGDFSGFFFALDAETGKELWSHDFKAHMWSSAFAADGKVYVGDEAGIFTVFAAGKEKKILNQVTLSSPMYATPVYANGVLYVGCQTHLYAVQGEK
;
A
#
# COMPACT_ATOMS: atom_id res chain seq x y z
N MET A 1 -40.12 -29.58 80.14
CA MET A 1 -40.28 -29.92 78.70
C MET A 1 -40.43 -28.71 77.75
N ASN A 2 -40.06 -27.49 78.11
CA ASN A 2 -40.32 -26.30 77.27
C ASN A 2 -39.07 -25.57 76.70
N LEU A 3 -37.85 -25.96 77.11
CA LEU A 3 -36.63 -25.23 76.59
C LEU A 3 -36.16 -25.71 75.21
N ILE A 4 -36.30 -27.00 74.97
CA ILE A 4 -35.86 -27.61 73.68
C ILE A 4 -36.75 -27.16 72.49
N ALA A 5 -38.04 -26.95 72.74
CA ALA A 5 -38.99 -26.51 71.73
C ALA A 5 -38.74 -25.04 71.32
N THR A 6 -38.31 -24.18 72.26
CA THR A 6 -37.99 -22.77 71.98
C THR A 6 -36.70 -22.63 71.23
N ILE A 7 -35.67 -23.40 71.53
CA ILE A 7 -34.37 -23.42 70.80
C ILE A 7 -34.55 -23.93 69.37
N ARG A 8 -35.37 -24.96 69.15
CA ARG A 8 -35.67 -25.44 67.77
C ARG A 8 -36.41 -24.42 66.94
N ARG A 9 -37.32 -23.64 67.48
CA ARG A 9 -38.01 -22.56 66.74
C ARG A 9 -37.08 -21.43 66.42
N PHE A 10 -36.14 -21.05 67.27
CA PHE A 10 -35.15 -19.99 67.00
C PHE A 10 -34.14 -20.40 65.93
N PHE A 11 -33.64 -21.64 65.95
CA PHE A 11 -32.75 -22.14 64.89
C PHE A 11 -33.46 -22.29 63.56
N ASN A 12 -34.70 -22.73 63.47
CA ASN A 12 -35.46 -22.86 62.28
C ASN A 12 -35.82 -21.49 61.65
N SER A 13 -36.07 -20.46 62.46
CA SER A 13 -36.30 -19.09 61.95
C SER A 13 -35.04 -18.44 61.42
N GLN A 14 -33.87 -18.70 62.00
CA GLN A 14 -32.58 -18.22 61.49
C GLN A 14 -32.14 -18.93 60.17
N LEU A 15 -32.42 -20.23 60.02
CA LEU A 15 -32.17 -20.98 58.82
C LEU A 15 -33.11 -20.54 57.70
N ALA A 16 -34.37 -20.26 57.98
CA ALA A 16 -35.32 -19.75 56.99
C ALA A 16 -34.95 -18.31 56.46
N ALA A 17 -34.46 -17.46 57.41
CA ALA A 17 -33.99 -16.11 57.03
C ALA A 17 -32.70 -16.14 56.21
N ARG A 18 -31.78 -17.07 56.52
CA ARG A 18 -30.56 -17.25 55.72
C ARG A 18 -30.83 -17.83 54.31
N SER A 19 -31.76 -18.79 54.21
CA SER A 19 -32.13 -19.34 52.88
C SER A 19 -32.85 -18.31 52.00
N SER A 20 -33.71 -17.45 52.54
CA SER A 20 -34.34 -16.38 51.79
C SER A 20 -33.34 -15.29 51.32
N GLN A 21 -32.33 -14.98 52.15
CA GLN A 21 -31.25 -14.05 51.73
C GLN A 21 -30.35 -14.65 50.63
N LEU A 22 -30.05 -15.95 50.67
CA LEU A 22 -29.31 -16.65 49.63
C LEU A 22 -30.08 -16.72 48.31
N ILE A 23 -31.39 -16.93 48.36
CA ILE A 23 -32.26 -16.93 47.17
C ILE A 23 -32.34 -15.52 46.55
N GLN A 24 -32.44 -14.47 47.36
CA GLN A 24 -32.43 -13.09 46.88
C GLN A 24 -31.07 -12.70 46.30
N PHE A 25 -29.96 -13.13 46.91
CA PHE A 25 -28.61 -12.88 46.38
C PHE A 25 -28.35 -13.59 45.04
N ASN A 26 -28.78 -14.85 44.93
CA ASN A 26 -28.66 -15.61 43.71
C ASN A 26 -29.57 -15.07 42.58
N SER A 27 -30.75 -14.54 42.89
CA SER A 27 -31.62 -13.89 41.90
C SER A 27 -31.06 -12.54 41.43
N GLN A 28 -30.39 -11.78 42.31
CA GLN A 28 -29.70 -10.54 41.91
C GLN A 28 -28.42 -10.80 41.06
N LEU A 29 -27.70 -11.89 41.36
CA LEU A 29 -26.56 -12.33 40.55
C LEU A 29 -27.02 -12.81 39.15
N ALA A 30 -28.11 -13.56 39.05
CA ALA A 30 -28.68 -14.01 37.80
C ALA A 30 -29.23 -12.84 36.96
N ALA A 31 -29.85 -11.83 37.59
CA ALA A 31 -30.30 -10.61 36.90
C ALA A 31 -29.15 -9.75 36.41
N ARG A 32 -28.04 -9.66 37.15
CA ARG A 32 -26.82 -8.94 36.70
C ARG A 32 -26.08 -9.67 35.59
N SER A 33 -26.01 -11.01 35.63
CA SER A 33 -25.41 -11.81 34.55
C SER A 33 -26.23 -11.74 33.26
N SER A 34 -27.57 -11.70 33.34
CA SER A 34 -28.41 -11.52 32.15
C SER A 34 -28.36 -10.10 31.59
N GLN A 35 -28.19 -9.07 32.42
CA GLN A 35 -27.97 -7.70 31.96
C GLN A 35 -26.59 -7.50 31.32
N LEU A 36 -25.54 -8.14 31.85
CA LEU A 36 -24.20 -8.15 31.23
C LEU A 36 -24.17 -8.95 29.93
N ALA A 37 -24.90 -10.07 29.85
CA ALA A 37 -25.06 -10.84 28.62
C ALA A 37 -25.88 -10.09 27.55
N ALA A 38 -26.92 -9.35 27.93
CA ALA A 38 -27.69 -8.51 27.03
C ALA A 38 -26.89 -7.28 26.53
N ALA A 39 -26.07 -6.66 27.39
CA ALA A 39 -25.16 -5.57 27.01
C ALA A 39 -24.01 -6.08 26.12
N ALA A 40 -23.48 -7.26 26.36
CA ALA A 40 -22.49 -7.90 25.48
C ALA A 40 -23.10 -8.31 24.13
N MET A 41 -24.36 -8.78 24.13
CA MET A 41 -25.05 -9.18 22.88
C MET A 41 -25.49 -8.00 22.02
N THR A 42 -25.67 -6.79 22.60
CA THR A 42 -25.98 -5.57 21.84
C THR A 42 -24.74 -4.93 21.22
N CYS A 43 -23.52 -5.24 21.73
CA CYS A 43 -22.25 -4.84 21.11
C CYS A 43 -21.75 -5.79 20.02
N VAL A 44 -22.29 -7.02 19.90
CA VAL A 44 -21.84 -8.02 18.90
C VAL A 44 -22.65 -7.98 17.59
N LEU A 45 -23.74 -7.21 17.52
CA LEU A 45 -24.62 -7.14 16.32
C LEU A 45 -24.40 -5.87 15.46
N ALA A 46 -23.25 -5.20 15.60
CA ALA A 46 -22.79 -4.15 14.68
C ALA A 46 -21.44 -4.49 14.02
N ALA A 47 -21.09 -5.76 13.86
CA ALA A 47 -20.06 -6.19 12.92
C ALA A 47 -20.65 -6.29 11.51
N GLY A 48 -21.21 -5.19 11.02
CA GLY A 48 -21.27 -4.95 9.61
C GLY A 48 -19.84 -4.71 9.15
N THR A 49 -19.39 -5.41 8.11
CA THR A 49 -18.19 -5.08 7.36
C THR A 49 -18.22 -3.57 7.09
N ALA A 50 -17.42 -2.80 7.82
CA ALA A 50 -17.32 -1.37 7.59
C ALA A 50 -16.67 -1.21 6.21
N ALA A 51 -17.47 -1.00 5.18
CA ALA A 51 -16.96 -0.43 3.94
C ALA A 51 -16.23 0.85 4.30
N ALA A 52 -15.14 1.17 3.58
CA ALA A 52 -14.45 2.44 3.76
C ALA A 52 -15.47 3.58 3.82
N ALA A 53 -15.33 4.48 4.77
CA ALA A 53 -16.24 5.60 4.91
C ALA A 53 -16.17 6.48 3.66
N GLU A 54 -17.26 7.17 3.33
CA GLU A 54 -17.25 8.16 2.26
C GLU A 54 -16.17 9.21 2.56
N GLY A 55 -15.20 9.38 1.64
CA GLY A 55 -14.08 10.28 1.81
C GLY A 55 -12.75 9.61 2.20
N ASP A 56 -12.75 8.34 2.62
CA ASP A 56 -11.52 7.59 2.90
C ASP A 56 -10.71 7.32 1.62
N TRP A 57 -9.39 7.10 1.79
CA TRP A 57 -8.44 6.66 0.76
C TRP A 57 -7.77 5.36 1.21
N PRO A 58 -8.49 4.20 1.18
CA PRO A 58 -8.13 3.01 1.94
C PRO A 58 -7.02 2.16 1.32
N GLN A 59 -6.51 2.52 0.15
CA GLN A 59 -5.48 1.76 -0.57
C GLN A 59 -4.75 2.64 -1.58
N TRP A 60 -3.64 2.15 -2.13
CA TRP A 60 -2.96 2.74 -3.27
C TRP A 60 -3.93 2.97 -4.43
N GLY A 61 -3.98 4.20 -4.97
CA GLY A 61 -4.91 4.59 -6.03
C GLY A 61 -6.37 4.74 -5.58
N GLY A 62 -6.66 4.69 -4.27
CA GLY A 62 -7.99 4.86 -3.68
C GLY A 62 -8.97 3.73 -3.98
N THR A 63 -8.95 3.20 -5.20
CA THR A 63 -9.81 2.12 -5.69
C THR A 63 -8.99 1.00 -6.35
N ASN A 64 -9.64 -0.14 -6.62
CA ASN A 64 -8.98 -1.27 -7.28
C ASN A 64 -8.52 -0.96 -8.72
N GLN A 65 -9.04 0.09 -9.35
CA GLN A 65 -8.59 0.56 -10.67
C GLN A 65 -7.24 1.29 -10.62
N ARG A 66 -6.78 1.67 -9.43
CA ARG A 66 -5.48 2.33 -9.15
C ARG A 66 -5.30 3.69 -9.81
N ASN A 67 -6.36 4.35 -10.22
CA ASN A 67 -6.29 5.68 -10.78
C ASN A 67 -6.09 6.72 -9.67
N MET A 68 -4.97 7.42 -9.69
CA MET A 68 -4.62 8.47 -8.71
C MET A 68 -5.41 9.77 -8.96
N ALA A 69 -6.73 9.66 -9.12
CA ALA A 69 -7.61 10.79 -9.37
C ALA A 69 -8.96 10.61 -8.68
N ASP A 70 -9.52 11.73 -8.20
CA ASP A 70 -10.87 11.78 -7.67
C ASP A 70 -11.61 13.00 -8.24
N SER A 71 -12.68 12.75 -8.98
CA SER A 71 -13.50 13.81 -9.58
C SER A 71 -14.62 14.32 -8.66
N ALA A 72 -14.92 13.61 -7.58
CA ALA A 72 -16.02 13.93 -6.68
C ALA A 72 -15.65 14.98 -5.63
N VAL A 73 -14.41 14.94 -5.14
CA VAL A 73 -13.95 15.82 -4.06
C VAL A 73 -13.74 17.26 -4.50
N LYS A 74 -13.94 18.19 -3.58
CA LYS A 74 -13.82 19.63 -3.77
C LYS A 74 -13.13 20.29 -2.58
N GLY A 75 -12.67 21.54 -2.76
CA GLY A 75 -12.07 22.33 -1.70
C GLY A 75 -10.63 21.91 -1.37
N LEU A 76 -9.90 21.34 -2.34
CA LEU A 76 -8.50 20.97 -2.13
C LEU A 76 -7.62 22.22 -2.04
N PRO A 77 -6.63 22.24 -1.12
CA PRO A 77 -5.76 23.39 -0.94
C PRO A 77 -4.86 23.61 -2.17
N THR A 78 -4.68 24.87 -2.53
CA THR A 78 -3.73 25.29 -3.57
C THR A 78 -2.38 25.60 -2.96
N THR A 79 -2.33 25.99 -1.68
CA THR A 79 -1.11 26.41 -1.02
C THR A 79 -1.12 26.05 0.47
N PHE A 80 0.07 25.84 1.01
CA PHE A 80 0.35 25.77 2.44
C PHE A 80 1.77 26.27 2.72
N ASP A 81 2.08 26.58 3.97
CA ASP A 81 3.44 26.84 4.43
C ASP A 81 3.87 25.66 5.32
N PRO A 82 4.92 24.91 4.95
CA PRO A 82 5.39 23.79 5.74
C PRO A 82 6.03 24.21 7.08
N GLY A 83 6.29 25.51 7.29
CA GLY A 83 6.91 26.05 8.48
C GLY A 83 8.43 25.79 8.56
N THR A 84 8.97 26.04 9.72
CA THR A 84 10.39 25.86 10.05
C THR A 84 10.55 24.89 11.19
N PHE A 85 11.73 24.32 11.35
CA PHE A 85 12.05 23.46 12.49
C PHE A 85 12.25 24.26 13.78
N LYS A 86 11.84 23.67 14.91
CA LYS A 86 12.19 24.18 16.23
C LYS A 86 13.72 24.15 16.41
N ALA A 87 14.26 25.12 17.13
CA ALA A 87 15.70 25.25 17.34
C ALA A 87 16.32 23.94 17.88
N GLY A 88 17.33 23.44 17.18
CA GLY A 88 18.08 22.23 17.58
C GLY A 88 17.31 20.91 17.44
N SER A 89 16.22 20.87 16.67
CA SER A 89 15.46 19.66 16.43
C SER A 89 14.99 19.58 14.97
N GLU A 90 14.49 18.42 14.57
CA GLU A 90 13.82 18.21 13.27
C GLU A 90 12.28 18.20 13.43
N GLU A 91 11.78 18.68 14.56
CA GLU A 91 10.35 18.87 14.79
C GLU A 91 9.89 20.20 14.17
N VAL A 92 8.85 20.17 13.33
CA VAL A 92 8.30 21.38 12.74
C VAL A 92 7.59 22.21 13.81
N ASP A 93 7.90 23.52 13.86
CA ASP A 93 7.17 24.47 14.69
C ASP A 93 5.83 24.82 14.02
N LEU A 94 4.75 24.24 14.49
CA LEU A 94 3.40 24.47 13.95
C LEU A 94 2.96 25.95 13.99
N ALA A 95 3.55 26.78 14.87
CA ALA A 95 3.26 28.22 14.91
C ALA A 95 3.78 28.96 13.66
N THR A 96 4.72 28.38 12.92
CA THR A 96 5.29 28.92 11.69
C THR A 96 4.61 28.40 10.42
N THR A 97 3.71 27.43 10.56
CA THR A 97 2.99 26.83 9.42
C THR A 97 1.76 27.62 9.02
N LYS A 98 1.29 27.40 7.78
CA LYS A 98 -0.01 27.90 7.32
C LYS A 98 -0.79 26.81 6.62
N ASN A 99 -2.08 26.68 6.92
CA ASN A 99 -2.97 25.64 6.38
C ASN A 99 -2.54 24.20 6.72
N VAL A 100 -1.77 23.99 7.78
CA VAL A 100 -1.33 22.67 8.25
C VAL A 100 -2.03 22.36 9.56
N LYS A 101 -2.69 21.19 9.64
CA LYS A 101 -3.35 20.69 10.87
C LYS A 101 -2.32 20.11 11.83
N TRP A 102 -1.45 19.26 11.30
CA TRP A 102 -0.38 18.61 12.03
C TRP A 102 0.73 18.16 11.09
N VAL A 103 1.88 17.90 11.65
CA VAL A 103 3.03 17.29 10.96
C VAL A 103 3.50 16.10 11.79
N ALA A 104 3.68 14.95 11.15
CA ALA A 104 4.28 13.78 11.77
C ALA A 104 5.70 13.56 11.22
N LYS A 105 6.67 13.40 12.13
CA LYS A 105 8.02 12.99 11.75
C LYS A 105 7.99 11.50 11.37
N LEU A 106 8.59 11.16 10.24
CA LEU A 106 8.75 9.80 9.73
C LEU A 106 10.16 9.26 10.03
N GLY A 107 10.69 8.38 9.22
CA GLY A 107 12.10 7.99 9.23
C GLY A 107 12.99 8.97 8.47
N SER A 108 14.02 8.46 7.81
CA SER A 108 14.88 9.22 6.89
C SER A 108 14.51 9.00 5.42
N GLN A 109 13.84 7.90 5.11
CA GLN A 109 13.34 7.58 3.76
C GLN A 109 11.91 7.05 3.85
N THR A 110 11.03 7.59 3.01
CA THR A 110 9.62 7.22 2.93
C THR A 110 9.20 7.17 1.47
N TYR A 111 8.91 5.95 1.01
CA TYR A 111 8.39 5.66 -0.33
C TYR A 111 6.89 5.32 -0.27
N GLY A 112 6.46 4.75 0.87
CA GLY A 112 5.08 4.36 1.10
C GLY A 112 4.12 5.56 1.04
N ASN A 113 3.06 5.44 0.24
CA ASN A 113 2.06 6.48 0.17
C ASN A 113 1.12 6.38 1.38
N PRO A 114 0.68 7.50 1.96
CA PRO A 114 -0.26 7.46 3.05
C PRO A 114 -1.60 6.85 2.61
N VAL A 115 -2.18 6.06 3.50
CA VAL A 115 -3.51 5.46 3.35
C VAL A 115 -4.35 5.92 4.52
N ILE A 116 -5.57 6.36 4.23
CA ILE A 116 -6.47 6.96 5.22
C ILE A 116 -7.75 6.15 5.27
N ALA A 117 -8.05 5.59 6.44
CA ALA A 117 -9.29 4.85 6.65
C ALA A 117 -9.67 4.80 8.14
N GLY A 118 -10.96 4.94 8.42
CA GLY A 118 -11.52 4.77 9.75
C GLY A 118 -10.92 5.69 10.82
N GLY A 119 -10.59 6.94 10.46
CA GLY A 119 -9.99 7.91 11.37
C GLY A 119 -8.50 7.68 11.65
N ARG A 120 -7.81 6.91 10.80
CA ARG A 120 -6.38 6.59 10.91
C ARG A 120 -5.63 6.87 9.64
N VAL A 121 -4.35 7.20 9.78
CA VAL A 121 -3.40 7.38 8.68
C VAL A 121 -2.30 6.33 8.83
N TYR A 122 -2.09 5.56 7.79
CA TYR A 122 -1.07 4.52 7.74
C TYR A 122 0.02 4.92 6.75
N VAL A 123 1.28 4.82 7.15
CA VAL A 123 2.42 5.14 6.27
C VAL A 123 3.62 4.25 6.56
N GLY A 124 4.18 3.67 5.50
CA GLY A 124 5.44 2.89 5.56
C GLY A 124 6.65 3.82 5.53
N THR A 125 7.68 3.52 6.31
CA THR A 125 8.95 4.26 6.39
C THR A 125 10.05 3.35 6.98
N ASN A 126 11.23 3.92 7.27
CA ASN A 126 12.30 3.24 8.00
C ASN A 126 12.38 3.70 9.47
N ASN A 127 13.31 3.11 10.23
CA ASN A 127 13.46 3.34 11.67
C ASN A 127 14.57 4.35 12.04
N GLU A 128 14.99 5.22 11.12
CA GLU A 128 16.05 6.21 11.40
C GLU A 128 15.63 7.32 12.39
N SER A 129 14.33 7.39 12.73
CA SER A 129 13.79 8.16 13.85
C SER A 129 13.04 7.24 14.80
N PRO A 130 13.76 6.43 15.62
CA PRO A 130 13.13 5.39 16.44
C PRO A 130 12.20 6.01 17.47
N ARG A 131 10.98 5.47 17.57
CA ARG A 131 9.96 5.85 18.55
C ARG A 131 9.89 4.88 19.72
N ASP A 132 10.48 3.70 19.53
CA ASP A 132 10.65 2.69 20.56
C ASP A 132 12.17 2.47 20.76
N PRO A 133 12.71 2.79 21.95
CA PRO A 133 14.14 2.65 22.22
C PRO A 133 14.63 1.18 22.24
N GLN A 134 13.73 0.21 22.31
CA GLN A 134 14.07 -1.22 22.19
C GLN A 134 14.49 -1.59 20.75
N HIS A 135 14.09 -0.79 19.76
CA HIS A 135 14.31 -1.05 18.35
C HIS A 135 15.15 0.05 17.73
N VAL A 136 16.45 -0.19 17.63
CA VAL A 136 17.42 0.73 17.01
C VAL A 136 17.94 0.17 15.70
N GLY A 137 18.50 1.06 14.88
CA GLY A 137 19.12 0.73 13.60
C GLY A 137 18.09 0.57 12.46
N ASP A 138 18.60 0.15 11.31
CA ASP A 138 17.82 0.01 10.08
C ASP A 138 16.76 -1.09 10.19
N ARG A 139 15.51 -0.69 10.05
CA ARG A 139 14.33 -1.56 10.14
C ARG A 139 13.22 -1.01 9.26
N GLY A 140 12.30 -1.87 8.85
CA GLY A 140 11.03 -1.45 8.26
C GLY A 140 10.03 -1.02 9.33
N VAL A 141 9.29 0.05 9.08
CA VAL A 141 8.24 0.55 9.98
C VAL A 141 6.97 0.84 9.20
N LEU A 142 5.83 0.33 9.67
CA LEU A 142 4.51 0.85 9.33
C LEU A 142 3.98 1.62 10.53
N MET A 143 3.68 2.90 10.35
CA MET A 143 3.07 3.75 11.37
C MET A 143 1.57 3.80 11.18
N CYS A 144 0.81 3.72 12.27
CA CYS A 144 -0.60 4.07 12.35
C CYS A 144 -0.74 5.33 13.20
N LEU A 145 -1.24 6.40 12.59
CA LEU A 145 -1.43 7.70 13.23
C LEU A 145 -2.92 8.00 13.39
N ASP A 146 -3.28 8.73 14.42
CA ASP A 146 -4.60 9.33 14.56
C ASP A 146 -4.81 10.41 13.49
N GLU A 147 -5.85 10.31 12.70
CA GLU A 147 -6.12 11.21 11.57
C GLU A 147 -6.36 12.66 12.00
N ALA A 148 -6.97 12.88 13.15
CA ALA A 148 -7.28 14.22 13.62
C ALA A 148 -6.04 14.97 14.13
N THR A 149 -5.07 14.25 14.71
CA THR A 149 -3.97 14.86 15.48
C THR A 149 -2.56 14.51 14.98
N GLY A 150 -2.40 13.50 14.11
CA GLY A 150 -1.11 12.99 13.67
C GLY A 150 -0.33 12.22 14.72
N LYS A 151 -0.91 11.94 15.90
CA LYS A 151 -0.24 11.21 16.98
C LYS A 151 -0.15 9.72 16.64
N LEU A 152 0.99 9.12 16.99
CA LEU A 152 1.18 7.68 16.84
C LEU A 152 0.17 6.92 17.73
N LEU A 153 -0.59 6.03 17.13
CA LEU A 153 -1.46 5.07 17.80
C LEU A 153 -0.72 3.76 18.04
N TRP A 154 -0.13 3.20 17.01
CA TRP A 154 0.72 2.01 17.06
C TRP A 154 1.67 1.96 15.85
N GLN A 155 2.65 1.06 15.92
CA GLN A 155 3.57 0.81 14.81
C GLN A 155 3.91 -0.68 14.70
N LEU A 156 4.10 -1.15 13.47
CA LEU A 156 4.80 -2.39 13.17
C LEU A 156 6.27 -2.05 12.94
N ILE A 157 7.18 -2.79 13.58
CA ILE A 157 8.63 -2.64 13.36
C ILE A 157 9.17 -4.00 12.98
N VAL A 158 9.78 -4.15 11.80
CA VAL A 158 10.36 -5.41 11.34
C VAL A 158 11.84 -5.26 11.02
N PRO A 159 12.68 -6.22 11.40
CA PRO A 159 14.11 -6.17 11.14
C PRO A 159 14.42 -6.32 9.64
N LYS A 160 15.64 -5.98 9.25
CA LYS A 160 16.17 -6.25 7.92
C LYS A 160 16.37 -7.76 7.71
N LEU A 161 16.35 -8.18 6.45
CA LEU A 161 16.73 -9.54 6.06
C LEU A 161 18.24 -9.75 6.26
N GLU A 162 18.62 -10.93 6.79
CA GLU A 162 20.04 -11.29 7.02
C GLU A 162 20.79 -11.54 5.69
N SER A 163 20.08 -11.76 4.60
CA SER A 163 20.64 -11.93 3.25
C SER A 163 21.24 -10.64 2.66
N GLY A 164 21.07 -9.52 3.34
CA GLY A 164 21.66 -8.25 2.96
C GLY A 164 20.88 -7.50 1.88
N LYS A 165 21.52 -6.47 1.33
CA LYS A 165 20.86 -5.47 0.49
C LYS A 165 20.39 -5.97 -0.87
N VAL A 166 20.84 -7.13 -1.33
CA VAL A 166 20.31 -7.72 -2.56
C VAL A 166 18.83 -8.06 -2.44
N ASN A 167 18.37 -8.40 -1.22
CA ASN A 167 16.97 -8.73 -0.97
C ASN A 167 16.22 -7.63 -0.20
N ASP A 168 16.96 -6.79 0.54
CA ASP A 168 16.39 -5.77 1.41
C ASP A 168 17.39 -4.60 1.53
N TRP A 169 17.27 -3.63 0.60
CA TRP A 169 18.20 -2.51 0.49
C TRP A 169 18.23 -1.66 1.76
N GLU A 170 19.41 -1.16 2.08
CA GLU A 170 19.68 -0.37 3.28
C GLU A 170 18.77 0.86 3.35
N TYR A 171 18.19 1.10 4.51
CA TYR A 171 17.35 2.25 4.87
C TYR A 171 16.05 2.46 4.07
N LEU A 172 15.66 1.56 3.17
CA LEU A 172 14.38 1.71 2.45
C LEU A 172 13.17 1.60 3.39
N GLY A 173 13.24 0.70 4.37
CA GLY A 173 12.12 0.41 5.25
C GLY A 173 10.96 -0.30 4.54
N ILE A 174 9.73 -0.08 4.99
CA ILE A 174 8.52 -0.56 4.33
C ILE A 174 8.13 0.44 3.24
N THR A 175 8.29 0.05 1.98
CA THR A 175 8.02 0.88 0.80
C THR A 175 6.60 0.71 0.26
N ALA A 176 5.93 -0.40 0.57
CA ALA A 176 4.57 -0.68 0.14
C ALA A 176 3.56 0.26 0.82
N SER A 177 2.51 0.63 0.10
CA SER A 177 1.33 1.25 0.71
C SER A 177 0.39 0.15 1.22
N PRO A 178 -0.13 0.25 2.45
CA PRO A 178 -1.08 -0.74 2.96
C PRO A 178 -2.43 -0.66 2.24
N THR A 179 -3.25 -1.69 2.44
CA THR A 179 -4.66 -1.69 2.06
C THR A 179 -5.49 -1.97 3.31
N VAL A 180 -6.48 -1.12 3.58
CA VAL A 180 -7.40 -1.27 4.71
C VAL A 180 -8.73 -1.80 4.20
N ASP A 181 -9.23 -2.88 4.82
CA ASP A 181 -10.53 -3.45 4.53
C ASP A 181 -11.23 -3.85 5.84
N GLY A 182 -12.24 -3.09 6.22
CA GLY A 182 -12.92 -3.24 7.51
C GLY A 182 -11.99 -3.02 8.70
N ASP A 183 -11.90 -4.02 9.55
CA ASP A 183 -11.11 -3.99 10.78
C ASP A 183 -9.64 -4.43 10.57
N PHE A 184 -9.19 -4.59 9.32
CA PHE A 184 -7.88 -5.16 9.01
C PHE A 184 -7.05 -4.28 8.07
N VAL A 185 -5.74 -4.33 8.29
CA VAL A 185 -4.72 -3.69 7.45
C VAL A 185 -3.84 -4.76 6.83
N TYR A 186 -3.69 -4.75 5.52
CA TYR A 186 -2.87 -5.71 4.78
C TYR A 186 -1.65 -4.99 4.23
N ILE A 187 -0.46 -5.56 4.45
CA ILE A 187 0.81 -4.94 4.07
C ILE A 187 1.84 -5.98 3.65
N VAL A 188 2.65 -5.64 2.63
CA VAL A 188 3.90 -6.36 2.34
C VAL A 188 5.04 -5.65 3.06
N THR A 189 5.78 -6.39 3.87
CA THR A 189 6.93 -5.85 4.61
C THR A 189 8.22 -5.92 3.78
N ASN A 190 9.26 -5.19 4.20
CA ASN A 190 10.60 -5.29 3.62
C ASN A 190 11.20 -6.72 3.69
N ARG A 191 10.63 -7.60 4.52
CA ARG A 191 11.04 -9.01 4.65
C ARG A 191 10.38 -9.95 3.64
N CYS A 192 9.67 -9.42 2.65
CA CYS A 192 8.89 -10.21 1.69
C CYS A 192 7.78 -11.05 2.37
N GLU A 193 7.19 -10.51 3.43
CA GLU A 193 6.08 -11.10 4.18
C GLU A 193 4.79 -10.34 3.90
N VAL A 194 3.68 -11.06 3.72
CA VAL A 194 2.34 -10.47 3.71
C VAL A 194 1.77 -10.59 5.11
N LEU A 195 1.39 -9.47 5.70
CA LEU A 195 0.77 -9.43 7.03
C LEU A 195 -0.66 -8.90 6.95
N CYS A 196 -1.54 -9.50 7.74
CA CYS A 196 -2.83 -8.94 8.13
C CYS A 196 -2.72 -8.45 9.56
N LEU A 197 -3.04 -7.19 9.80
CA LEU A 197 -2.94 -6.53 11.10
C LEU A 197 -4.34 -6.07 11.55
N ASP A 198 -4.60 -6.07 12.86
CA ASP A 198 -5.77 -5.42 13.42
C ASP A 198 -5.61 -3.89 13.38
N VAL A 199 -6.64 -3.15 12.98
CA VAL A 199 -6.61 -1.68 12.90
C VAL A 199 -6.35 -0.98 14.24
N LEU A 200 -6.62 -1.64 15.36
CA LEU A 200 -6.41 -1.13 16.72
C LEU A 200 -5.03 -1.49 17.28
N GLY A 201 -4.26 -2.35 16.59
CA GLY A 201 -3.03 -2.93 17.12
C GLY A 201 -3.32 -3.71 18.39
N LEU A 202 -2.32 -3.87 19.27
CA LEU A 202 -2.49 -4.61 20.53
C LEU A 202 -3.33 -3.88 21.62
N ALA A 203 -3.95 -2.74 21.30
CA ALA A 203 -4.75 -1.99 22.27
C ALA A 203 -6.04 -2.70 22.69
N ASN A 204 -6.59 -3.59 21.86
CA ASN A 204 -7.79 -4.40 22.13
C ASN A 204 -7.48 -5.86 22.48
N GLY A 205 -6.22 -6.21 22.70
CA GLY A 205 -5.70 -7.56 22.95
C GLY A 205 -4.95 -8.11 21.75
N ASN A 206 -4.37 -9.30 21.89
CA ASN A 206 -3.64 -9.99 20.84
C ASN A 206 -4.55 -11.03 20.18
N GLN A 207 -4.74 -10.95 18.88
CA GLN A 207 -5.63 -11.79 18.09
C GLN A 207 -4.84 -12.53 17.00
N GLY A 208 -5.14 -13.80 16.78
CA GLY A 208 -4.53 -14.60 15.72
C GLY A 208 -3.10 -15.03 16.02
N TYR A 209 -2.11 -14.44 15.36
CA TYR A 209 -0.70 -14.72 15.55
C TYR A 209 -0.24 -14.25 16.95
N GLN A 210 0.52 -15.08 17.70
CA GLN A 210 0.84 -14.80 19.09
C GLN A 210 2.35 -14.54 19.34
N ASP A 211 3.14 -14.50 18.28
CA ASP A 211 4.60 -14.41 18.36
C ASP A 211 5.15 -13.08 17.81
N GLU A 212 4.40 -11.96 17.96
CA GLU A 212 4.83 -10.62 17.49
C GLU A 212 6.22 -10.27 18.01
N GLY A 213 6.50 -10.55 19.27
CA GLY A 213 7.80 -10.31 19.86
C GLY A 213 8.97 -11.01 19.15
N LYS A 214 8.73 -12.17 18.56
CA LYS A 214 9.73 -12.86 17.71
C LYS A 214 9.84 -12.20 16.35
N CYS A 215 8.71 -11.84 15.74
CA CYS A 215 8.67 -11.13 14.47
C CYS A 215 9.47 -9.81 14.54
N LEU A 216 9.27 -9.03 15.60
CA LEU A 216 9.96 -7.78 15.85
C LEU A 216 11.44 -7.96 16.18
N ALA A 217 11.81 -9.05 16.87
CA ALA A 217 13.20 -9.34 17.21
C ALA A 217 14.04 -9.69 15.97
N GLY A 218 13.48 -10.48 15.06
CA GLY A 218 14.15 -11.09 13.91
C GLY A 218 14.64 -12.51 14.18
N ALA A 219 15.15 -13.15 13.12
CA ALA A 219 15.62 -14.51 13.18
C ALA A 219 16.69 -14.73 14.26
N ASN A 220 16.64 -15.85 14.94
CA ASN A 220 17.64 -16.28 15.93
C ASN A 220 17.86 -15.32 17.13
N LYS A 221 16.95 -14.35 17.34
CA LYS A 221 17.01 -13.43 18.49
C LYS A 221 15.91 -13.74 19.51
N PRO A 222 16.15 -13.47 20.81
CA PRO A 222 15.09 -13.56 21.81
C PRO A 222 13.92 -12.66 21.47
N ALA A 223 12.69 -13.13 21.73
CA ALA A 223 11.50 -12.32 21.56
C ALA A 223 11.59 -11.02 22.40
N VAL A 224 11.19 -9.90 21.82
CA VAL A 224 11.08 -8.63 22.54
C VAL A 224 9.71 -8.50 23.19
N ALA A 225 9.60 -7.67 24.24
CA ALA A 225 8.33 -7.37 24.85
C ALA A 225 7.48 -6.51 23.90
N VAL A 226 6.19 -6.84 23.81
CA VAL A 226 5.21 -6.07 23.02
C VAL A 226 4.17 -5.42 23.94
N GLY A 227 3.57 -4.34 23.48
CA GLY A 227 2.59 -3.58 24.24
C GLY A 227 1.61 -2.81 23.33
N PRO A 228 0.75 -1.96 23.88
CA PRO A 228 -0.34 -1.30 23.15
C PRO A 228 0.11 -0.43 21.96
N LEU A 229 1.37 -0.04 21.91
CA LEU A 229 1.94 0.74 20.78
C LEU A 229 2.51 -0.14 19.66
N ASN A 230 2.38 -1.46 19.75
CA ASN A 230 2.77 -2.38 18.70
C ASN A 230 1.56 -2.83 17.88
N ALA A 231 1.81 -3.16 16.63
CA ALA A 231 0.82 -3.79 15.76
C ALA A 231 0.43 -5.17 16.31
N ASP A 232 -0.82 -5.55 16.10
CA ASP A 232 -1.36 -6.89 16.32
C ASP A 232 -1.39 -7.63 14.97
N ILE A 233 -0.65 -8.73 14.87
CA ILE A 233 -0.58 -9.54 13.64
C ILE A 233 -1.65 -10.63 13.71
N VAL A 234 -2.66 -10.54 12.84
CA VAL A 234 -3.71 -11.56 12.77
C VAL A 234 -3.21 -12.83 12.07
N TRP A 235 -2.50 -12.65 10.96
CA TRP A 235 -1.80 -13.72 10.26
C TRP A 235 -0.59 -13.19 9.47
N ARG A 236 0.36 -14.09 9.17
CA ARG A 236 1.59 -13.84 8.44
C ARG A 236 1.78 -14.90 7.38
N TYR A 237 2.17 -14.49 6.17
CA TYR A 237 2.59 -15.37 5.09
C TYR A 237 3.97 -14.94 4.58
N ASP A 238 4.97 -15.81 4.73
CA ASP A 238 6.35 -15.56 4.31
C ASP A 238 6.55 -16.11 2.89
N MET A 239 6.65 -15.21 1.90
CA MET A 239 6.78 -15.60 0.50
C MET A 239 8.15 -16.20 0.17
N MET A 240 9.18 -15.86 0.94
CA MET A 240 10.52 -16.47 0.76
C MET A 240 10.53 -17.92 1.27
N GLU A 241 9.94 -18.18 2.44
CA GLU A 241 9.89 -19.50 3.04
C GLU A 241 8.93 -20.44 2.30
N GLU A 242 7.73 -19.96 1.99
CA GLU A 242 6.64 -20.77 1.44
C GLU A 242 6.76 -21.00 -0.07
N LEU A 243 7.31 -20.02 -0.82
CA LEU A 243 7.34 -20.04 -2.28
C LEU A 243 8.76 -20.02 -2.87
N GLY A 244 9.78 -19.88 -2.02
CA GLY A 244 11.16 -19.75 -2.46
C GLY A 244 11.44 -18.46 -3.23
N VAL A 245 10.63 -17.41 -3.04
CA VAL A 245 10.81 -16.10 -3.69
C VAL A 245 12.18 -15.52 -3.34
N PHE A 246 12.84 -14.92 -4.31
CA PHE A 246 14.06 -14.15 -4.14
C PHE A 246 13.79 -12.68 -4.50
N PRO A 247 13.40 -11.83 -3.54
CA PRO A 247 13.13 -10.42 -3.83
C PRO A 247 14.41 -9.70 -4.23
N HIS A 248 14.33 -8.78 -5.19
CA HIS A 248 15.47 -7.95 -5.57
C HIS A 248 15.34 -6.57 -4.92
N ASN A 249 16.33 -6.15 -4.15
CA ASN A 249 16.46 -4.88 -3.43
C ASN A 249 15.33 -4.57 -2.44
N ALA A 250 14.08 -4.83 -2.77
CA ALA A 250 12.93 -4.57 -1.93
C ALA A 250 11.77 -5.50 -2.27
N ALA A 251 11.00 -5.89 -1.26
CA ALA A 251 9.66 -6.38 -1.46
C ALA A 251 8.70 -5.17 -1.43
N ASN A 252 8.03 -4.92 -2.55
CA ASN A 252 7.18 -3.75 -2.73
C ASN A 252 5.92 -4.11 -3.51
N CYS A 253 4.82 -4.28 -2.81
CA CYS A 253 3.52 -4.49 -3.41
C CYS A 253 2.44 -3.85 -2.55
N SER A 254 1.67 -2.95 -3.14
CA SER A 254 0.40 -2.52 -2.54
C SER A 254 -0.66 -3.57 -2.88
N VAL A 255 -1.01 -4.39 -1.89
CA VAL A 255 -1.93 -5.52 -2.10
C VAL A 255 -3.30 -5.07 -2.60
N LEU A 256 -3.98 -5.94 -3.33
CA LEU A 256 -5.31 -5.70 -3.82
C LEU A 256 -6.28 -6.70 -3.21
N ILE A 257 -7.43 -6.22 -2.74
CA ILE A 257 -8.46 -7.06 -2.13
C ILE A 257 -9.68 -7.11 -3.05
N LYS A 258 -10.16 -8.32 -3.28
CA LYS A 258 -11.46 -8.57 -3.91
C LYS A 258 -12.13 -9.75 -3.22
N ASP A 259 -13.32 -9.51 -2.68
CA ASP A 259 -14.11 -10.50 -1.94
C ASP A 259 -13.31 -11.12 -0.78
N ASP A 260 -13.09 -12.43 -0.77
CA ASP A 260 -12.31 -13.14 0.25
C ASP A 260 -10.84 -13.38 -0.16
N LEU A 261 -10.31 -12.70 -1.18
CA LEU A 261 -8.96 -12.89 -1.69
C LEU A 261 -8.10 -11.61 -1.59
N VAL A 262 -6.83 -11.81 -1.27
CA VAL A 262 -5.75 -10.81 -1.32
C VAL A 262 -4.81 -11.18 -2.45
N TYR A 263 -4.62 -10.29 -3.43
CA TYR A 263 -3.68 -10.48 -4.54
C TYR A 263 -2.40 -9.72 -4.26
N VAL A 264 -1.27 -10.41 -4.45
CA VAL A 264 0.05 -9.92 -4.05
C VAL A 264 1.07 -10.20 -5.15
N ALA A 265 1.83 -9.19 -5.55
CA ALA A 265 3.06 -9.38 -6.32
C ALA A 265 4.19 -9.79 -5.36
N THR A 266 4.97 -10.80 -5.75
CA THR A 266 5.94 -11.44 -4.85
C THR A 266 7.27 -10.71 -4.78
N SER A 267 7.53 -9.76 -5.67
CA SER A 267 8.82 -9.06 -5.84
C SER A 267 9.98 -9.98 -6.23
N ASN A 268 9.70 -11.20 -6.76
CA ASN A 268 10.74 -12.10 -7.25
C ASN A 268 11.62 -11.41 -8.30
N GLY A 269 12.93 -11.65 -8.27
CA GLY A 269 13.86 -10.91 -9.09
C GLY A 269 15.18 -11.62 -9.37
N GLN A 270 16.13 -10.86 -9.89
CA GLN A 270 17.49 -11.29 -10.18
C GLN A 270 18.38 -11.22 -8.93
N ASP A 271 19.53 -11.88 -8.99
CA ASP A 271 20.59 -11.69 -8.00
C ASP A 271 21.39 -10.39 -8.27
N TRP A 272 22.38 -10.12 -7.43
CA TRP A 272 23.23 -8.93 -7.53
C TRP A 272 24.01 -8.81 -8.85
N THR A 273 24.16 -9.89 -9.60
CA THR A 273 24.87 -9.86 -10.89
C THR A 273 24.03 -9.27 -12.02
N HIS A 274 22.72 -9.14 -11.84
CA HIS A 274 21.73 -8.77 -12.86
C HIS A 274 21.77 -9.70 -14.11
N VAL A 275 22.15 -10.95 -13.88
CA VAL A 275 22.24 -12.00 -14.92
C VAL A 275 21.46 -13.25 -14.52
N ASN A 276 21.53 -13.63 -13.24
CA ASN A 276 20.92 -14.86 -12.76
C ASN A 276 19.58 -14.57 -12.07
N ILE A 277 18.66 -15.49 -12.25
CA ILE A 277 17.38 -15.52 -11.54
C ILE A 277 17.44 -16.70 -10.57
N PRO A 278 17.65 -16.48 -9.26
CA PRO A 278 17.82 -17.56 -8.30
C PRO A 278 16.59 -18.46 -8.17
N SER A 279 15.39 -17.87 -8.33
CA SER A 279 14.11 -18.55 -8.16
C SER A 279 13.23 -18.43 -9.41
N PRO A 280 13.63 -19.05 -10.55
CA PRO A 280 12.91 -18.87 -11.81
C PRO A 280 11.52 -19.55 -11.83
N ASN A 281 11.27 -20.47 -10.91
CA ASN A 281 10.00 -21.20 -10.81
C ASN A 281 9.04 -20.59 -9.77
N SER A 282 9.49 -19.60 -8.99
CA SER A 282 8.62 -18.92 -8.04
C SER A 282 7.61 -18.04 -8.76
N PRO A 283 6.34 -18.00 -8.30
CA PRO A 283 5.31 -17.17 -8.91
C PRO A 283 5.63 -15.67 -8.78
N SER A 284 5.13 -14.86 -9.70
CA SER A 284 5.24 -13.40 -9.66
C SER A 284 4.00 -12.73 -9.07
N LEU A 285 2.84 -13.39 -9.18
CA LEU A 285 1.56 -12.92 -8.65
C LEU A 285 0.83 -14.08 -7.98
N ILE A 286 0.35 -13.86 -6.75
CA ILE A 286 -0.36 -14.87 -5.95
C ILE A 286 -1.69 -14.33 -5.43
N ALA A 287 -2.56 -15.26 -5.04
CA ALA A 287 -3.76 -14.98 -4.25
C ALA A 287 -3.69 -15.71 -2.91
N LEU A 288 -4.03 -15.01 -1.82
CA LEU A 288 -4.16 -15.56 -0.47
C LEU A 288 -5.61 -15.43 0.00
N ASP A 289 -6.04 -16.34 0.86
CA ASP A 289 -7.31 -16.20 1.59
C ASP A 289 -7.21 -15.01 2.56
N LYS A 290 -8.14 -14.08 2.45
CA LYS A 290 -8.13 -12.82 3.20
C LYS A 290 -8.16 -13.01 4.72
N LYS A 291 -8.86 -14.03 5.21
CA LYS A 291 -9.07 -14.26 6.65
C LYS A 291 -7.94 -15.02 7.31
N THR A 292 -7.29 -15.91 6.56
CA THR A 292 -6.33 -16.88 7.12
C THR A 292 -4.90 -16.71 6.60
N GLY A 293 -4.69 -15.94 5.54
CA GLY A 293 -3.40 -15.84 4.86
C GLY A 293 -3.01 -17.10 4.07
N LYS A 294 -3.91 -18.10 3.96
CA LYS A 294 -3.62 -19.34 3.26
C LYS A 294 -3.42 -19.09 1.77
N PHE A 295 -2.39 -19.71 1.17
CA PHE A 295 -2.17 -19.72 -0.28
C PHE A 295 -3.35 -20.32 -1.03
N MET A 296 -3.83 -19.61 -2.04
CA MET A 296 -5.02 -19.98 -2.82
C MET A 296 -4.72 -20.20 -4.29
N ALA A 297 -3.82 -19.43 -4.90
CA ALA A 297 -3.47 -19.57 -6.31
C ALA A 297 -2.20 -18.78 -6.66
N GLU A 298 -1.61 -19.13 -7.81
CA GLU A 298 -0.51 -18.41 -8.43
C GLU A 298 -0.80 -18.10 -9.91
N ASP A 299 0.00 -17.22 -10.54
CA ASP A 299 -0.12 -16.89 -11.97
C ASP A 299 0.32 -18.05 -12.87
N ASP A 300 -0.38 -18.23 -14.00
CA ASP A 300 -0.01 -19.21 -15.04
C ASP A 300 0.82 -18.59 -16.19
N ALA A 301 1.42 -17.42 -15.96
CA ALA A 301 2.13 -16.67 -17.00
C ALA A 301 3.60 -17.10 -17.17
N ALA A 302 4.16 -17.83 -16.20
CA ALA A 302 5.56 -18.22 -16.17
C ALA A 302 6.50 -17.01 -16.38
N ILE A 303 6.30 -15.97 -15.57
CA ILE A 303 7.07 -14.73 -15.61
C ILE A 303 8.49 -14.96 -15.09
N GLY A 304 8.64 -15.75 -14.02
CA GLY A 304 9.89 -15.99 -13.32
C GLY A 304 11.12 -16.19 -14.21
N PRO A 305 11.11 -17.10 -15.20
CA PRO A 305 12.28 -17.34 -16.06
C PRO A 305 12.65 -16.18 -16.99
N LYS A 306 11.80 -15.14 -17.08
CA LYS A 306 11.93 -14.01 -18.02
C LYS A 306 12.19 -12.68 -17.34
N ILE A 307 12.32 -12.65 -16.02
CA ILE A 307 12.51 -11.44 -15.22
C ILE A 307 13.76 -10.69 -15.68
N PHE A 308 13.61 -9.40 -15.94
CA PHE A 308 14.72 -8.51 -16.28
C PHE A 308 15.43 -7.98 -15.05
N HIS A 309 14.70 -7.70 -13.95
CA HIS A 309 15.28 -7.18 -12.71
C HIS A 309 14.46 -7.60 -11.47
N GLY A 310 13.37 -6.89 -11.14
CA GLY A 310 12.52 -7.18 -9.99
C GLY A 310 11.04 -6.95 -10.29
N GLY A 311 10.18 -7.71 -9.62
CA GLY A 311 8.73 -7.67 -9.78
C GLY A 311 8.07 -6.65 -8.82
N TRP A 312 8.17 -5.35 -9.09
CA TRP A 312 7.73 -4.30 -8.17
C TRP A 312 6.38 -3.66 -8.50
N SER A 313 5.76 -4.02 -9.61
CA SER A 313 4.42 -3.52 -9.97
C SER A 313 3.37 -4.07 -9.00
N SER A 314 2.38 -3.24 -8.66
CA SER A 314 1.23 -3.67 -7.87
C SER A 314 0.07 -4.09 -8.77
N PRO A 315 -0.78 -5.05 -8.35
CA PRO A 315 -1.95 -5.45 -9.13
C PRO A 315 -3.05 -4.37 -9.11
N SER A 316 -3.85 -4.35 -10.18
CA SER A 316 -5.09 -3.59 -10.27
C SER A 316 -6.23 -4.46 -10.77
N LEU A 317 -7.49 -4.02 -10.59
CA LEU A 317 -8.66 -4.81 -10.96
C LEU A 317 -9.79 -3.90 -11.44
N ALA A 318 -10.45 -4.32 -12.51
CA ALA A 318 -11.66 -3.65 -13.01
C ALA A 318 -12.62 -4.64 -13.68
N THR A 319 -13.86 -4.20 -13.87
CA THR A 319 -14.82 -4.86 -14.75
C THR A 319 -14.65 -4.31 -16.15
N VAL A 320 -14.30 -5.16 -17.11
CA VAL A 320 -14.10 -4.84 -18.53
C VAL A 320 -15.03 -5.72 -19.36
N GLY A 321 -15.88 -5.13 -20.18
CA GLY A 321 -16.85 -5.89 -20.98
C GLY A 321 -17.75 -6.82 -20.13
N GLY A 322 -18.07 -6.43 -18.90
CA GLY A 322 -18.88 -7.23 -17.95
C GLY A 322 -18.14 -8.34 -17.21
N LYS A 323 -16.80 -8.47 -17.37
CA LYS A 323 -15.96 -9.47 -16.68
C LYS A 323 -14.98 -8.77 -15.75
N SER A 324 -14.82 -9.28 -14.53
CA SER A 324 -13.73 -8.86 -13.66
C SER A 324 -12.40 -9.37 -14.21
N LEU A 325 -11.42 -8.48 -14.36
CA LEU A 325 -10.06 -8.80 -14.77
C LEU A 325 -9.06 -8.22 -13.76
N LEU A 326 -8.06 -9.03 -13.43
CA LEU A 326 -6.92 -8.66 -12.58
C LEU A 326 -5.73 -8.34 -13.49
N PHE A 327 -5.17 -7.14 -13.37
CA PHE A 327 -4.07 -6.67 -14.23
C PHE A 327 -2.78 -6.61 -13.43
N PHE A 328 -1.68 -6.95 -14.10
CA PHE A 328 -0.36 -6.97 -13.49
C PHE A 328 0.73 -6.58 -14.50
N GLY A 329 1.67 -5.74 -14.09
CA GLY A 329 2.86 -5.38 -14.84
C GLY A 329 3.99 -6.36 -14.50
N GLY A 330 4.39 -7.18 -15.46
CA GLY A 330 5.41 -8.20 -15.25
C GLY A 330 6.83 -7.61 -15.20
N ALA A 331 7.69 -8.24 -14.40
CA ALA A 331 9.14 -7.98 -14.40
C ALA A 331 9.82 -8.39 -15.72
N ASP A 332 9.11 -8.99 -16.65
CA ASP A 332 9.51 -9.30 -18.02
C ASP A 332 9.06 -8.23 -19.04
N GLY A 333 8.52 -7.10 -18.56
CA GLY A 333 8.05 -5.99 -19.41
C GLY A 333 6.73 -6.26 -20.11
N VAL A 334 5.96 -7.27 -19.68
CA VAL A 334 4.68 -7.65 -20.26
C VAL A 334 3.54 -7.24 -19.32
N CYS A 335 2.53 -6.58 -19.86
CA CYS A 335 1.29 -6.32 -19.13
C CYS A 335 0.35 -7.52 -19.28
N TYR A 336 -0.12 -8.06 -18.19
CA TYR A 336 -0.99 -9.24 -18.12
C TYR A 336 -2.38 -8.88 -17.61
N ALA A 337 -3.38 -9.63 -18.08
CA ALA A 337 -4.70 -9.70 -17.46
C ALA A 337 -5.04 -11.15 -17.13
N PHE A 338 -5.52 -11.37 -15.93
CA PHE A 338 -5.90 -12.68 -15.40
C PHE A 338 -7.39 -12.72 -15.04
N ASP A 339 -7.99 -13.92 -15.07
CA ASP A 339 -9.22 -14.19 -14.33
C ASP A 339 -8.89 -14.12 -12.83
N PRO A 340 -9.53 -13.25 -12.05
CA PRO A 340 -9.22 -13.15 -10.62
C PRO A 340 -9.68 -14.37 -9.81
N THR A 341 -10.48 -15.27 -10.40
CA THR A 341 -11.00 -16.45 -9.71
C THR A 341 -10.01 -17.61 -9.82
N PRO A 342 -9.47 -18.15 -8.70
CA PRO A 342 -8.63 -19.33 -8.71
C PRO A 342 -9.26 -20.51 -9.43
N LYS A 343 -8.53 -21.16 -10.33
CA LYS A 343 -8.94 -22.37 -11.06
C LYS A 343 -8.07 -23.55 -10.62
N ALA A 344 -8.66 -24.49 -9.91
CA ALA A 344 -7.96 -25.68 -9.46
C ALA A 344 -7.61 -26.59 -10.67
N GLU A 345 -6.35 -27.02 -10.76
CA GLU A 345 -5.84 -27.99 -11.72
C GLU A 345 -4.83 -28.90 -11.01
N ALA A 346 -5.14 -30.18 -10.89
CA ALA A 346 -4.34 -31.14 -10.12
C ALA A 346 -4.09 -30.66 -8.67
N ASP A 347 -2.84 -30.50 -8.27
CA ASP A 347 -2.45 -30.14 -6.91
C ASP A 347 -2.27 -28.62 -6.69
N THR A 348 -2.49 -27.81 -7.72
CA THR A 348 -2.31 -26.34 -7.69
C THR A 348 -3.58 -25.62 -8.19
N ALA A 349 -3.77 -24.37 -7.76
CA ALA A 349 -4.77 -23.50 -8.36
C ALA A 349 -4.08 -22.31 -9.03
N TRP A 350 -4.66 -21.88 -10.15
CA TRP A 350 -4.09 -20.89 -11.04
C TRP A 350 -4.97 -19.65 -11.20
N LEU A 351 -4.35 -18.50 -11.23
CA LEU A 351 -4.90 -17.29 -11.83
C LEU A 351 -4.68 -17.40 -13.33
N LYS A 352 -5.75 -17.69 -14.08
CA LYS A 352 -5.65 -17.96 -15.51
C LYS A 352 -5.49 -16.69 -16.32
N LYS A 353 -4.42 -16.63 -17.12
CA LYS A 353 -4.15 -15.57 -18.06
C LYS A 353 -5.24 -15.45 -19.12
N VAL A 354 -5.85 -14.26 -19.22
CA VAL A 354 -6.88 -13.93 -20.22
C VAL A 354 -6.24 -13.32 -21.45
N TRP A 355 -5.32 -12.37 -21.25
CA TRP A 355 -4.52 -11.77 -22.31
C TRP A 355 -3.17 -11.26 -21.78
N TRP A 356 -2.26 -11.01 -22.72
CA TRP A 356 -0.99 -10.35 -22.41
C TRP A 356 -0.56 -9.43 -23.57
N TYR A 357 0.13 -8.34 -23.20
CA TYR A 357 0.66 -7.33 -24.12
C TYR A 357 2.13 -7.08 -23.79
N ASP A 358 3.05 -7.40 -24.72
CA ASP A 358 4.46 -7.07 -24.59
C ASP A 358 4.67 -5.57 -24.79
N CYS A 359 5.05 -4.88 -23.72
CA CYS A 359 5.27 -3.44 -23.71
C CYS A 359 6.63 -3.04 -24.27
N ASN A 360 7.51 -4.02 -24.55
CA ASN A 360 8.81 -3.82 -25.18
C ASN A 360 8.74 -4.10 -26.69
N PRO A 361 8.59 -3.09 -27.57
CA PRO A 361 8.48 -3.31 -29.02
C PRO A 361 9.73 -4.01 -29.59
N GLU A 362 9.55 -4.86 -30.57
CA GLU A 362 10.63 -5.66 -31.17
C GLU A 362 11.75 -4.81 -31.77
N ASP A 363 11.40 -3.69 -32.41
CA ASP A 363 12.35 -2.73 -32.98
C ASP A 363 13.22 -2.01 -31.94
N ARG A 364 12.78 -2.03 -30.67
CA ARG A 364 13.51 -1.46 -29.54
C ARG A 364 14.31 -2.50 -28.75
N LYS A 365 14.18 -3.80 -29.07
CA LYS A 365 14.96 -4.88 -28.45
C LYS A 365 16.31 -5.12 -29.13
N VAL A 366 16.53 -4.49 -30.30
CA VAL A 366 17.73 -4.68 -31.12
C VAL A 366 18.33 -3.32 -31.49
N LYS A 367 19.64 -3.15 -31.30
CA LYS A 367 20.41 -2.00 -31.72
C LYS A 367 21.59 -2.44 -32.59
N ASN A 368 21.74 -1.92 -33.82
CA ASN A 368 22.80 -2.29 -34.76
C ASN A 368 22.89 -3.81 -35.01
N GLY A 369 21.75 -4.46 -35.17
CA GLY A 369 21.66 -5.91 -35.42
C GLY A 369 21.98 -6.80 -34.19
N LYS A 370 22.23 -6.23 -33.01
CA LYS A 370 22.50 -6.97 -31.78
C LYS A 370 21.35 -6.81 -30.79
N LYS A 371 20.92 -7.92 -30.20
CA LYS A 371 19.93 -7.91 -29.12
C LYS A 371 20.49 -7.13 -27.93
N LEU A 372 19.72 -6.16 -27.44
CA LEU A 372 20.04 -5.41 -26.24
C LEU A 372 19.87 -6.32 -25.01
N LYS A 373 20.73 -6.14 -24.02
CA LYS A 373 20.67 -6.84 -22.73
C LYS A 373 20.41 -5.85 -21.63
N TYR A 374 19.62 -6.25 -20.66
CA TYR A 374 19.50 -5.54 -19.38
C TYR A 374 20.77 -5.78 -18.53
N PRO A 375 21.29 -4.82 -17.74
CA PRO A 375 20.91 -3.41 -17.77
C PRO A 375 21.58 -2.66 -18.94
N SER A 376 20.83 -1.80 -19.60
CA SER A 376 21.36 -0.90 -20.64
C SER A 376 20.45 0.31 -20.75
N ALA A 377 21.03 1.50 -20.86
CA ALA A 377 20.28 2.74 -21.02
C ALA A 377 19.38 2.77 -22.28
N ASP A 378 19.70 1.97 -23.29
CA ASP A 378 18.91 1.84 -24.53
C ASP A 378 17.87 0.72 -24.48
N ALA A 379 17.93 -0.18 -23.47
CA ALA A 379 17.02 -1.33 -23.37
C ALA A 379 15.73 -0.93 -22.63
N TYR A 380 14.63 -1.39 -23.17
CA TYR A 380 13.39 -1.48 -22.39
C TYR A 380 13.50 -2.67 -21.43
N SER A 381 12.75 -2.64 -20.33
CA SER A 381 12.86 -3.70 -19.34
C SER A 381 11.54 -3.98 -18.62
N GLU A 382 11.57 -4.14 -17.33
CA GLU A 382 10.41 -4.46 -16.48
C GLU A 382 9.38 -3.34 -16.45
N ILE A 383 8.21 -3.66 -15.91
CA ILE A 383 7.18 -2.71 -15.54
C ILE A 383 7.20 -2.53 -14.02
N ILE A 384 7.51 -1.32 -13.56
CA ILE A 384 7.46 -0.94 -12.14
C ILE A 384 6.14 -0.24 -11.82
N ALA A 385 5.66 0.60 -12.73
CA ALA A 385 4.39 1.31 -12.56
C ALA A 385 3.20 0.35 -12.42
N THR A 386 2.19 0.77 -11.67
CA THR A 386 0.94 0.01 -11.53
C THR A 386 0.06 0.21 -12.77
N PRO A 387 -0.55 -0.86 -13.36
CA PRO A 387 -1.53 -0.72 -14.43
C PRO A 387 -2.74 0.08 -13.97
N VAL A 388 -3.15 1.12 -14.69
CA VAL A 388 -4.33 1.93 -14.36
C VAL A 388 -5.45 1.66 -15.35
N LEU A 389 -6.64 1.45 -14.82
CA LEU A 389 -7.85 1.17 -15.61
C LEU A 389 -8.72 2.41 -15.75
N TYR A 390 -9.04 2.79 -16.98
CA TYR A 390 -9.95 3.87 -17.29
C TYR A 390 -10.69 3.60 -18.61
N LYS A 391 -12.02 3.54 -18.59
CA LYS A 391 -12.89 3.30 -19.77
C LYS A 391 -12.49 2.05 -20.59
N ASP A 392 -12.45 0.88 -19.97
CA ASP A 392 -12.04 -0.38 -20.62
C ASP A 392 -10.64 -0.37 -21.26
N ARG A 393 -9.76 0.50 -20.79
CA ARG A 393 -8.37 0.63 -21.25
C ARG A 393 -7.41 0.52 -20.10
N VAL A 394 -6.26 -0.09 -20.36
CA VAL A 394 -5.10 -0.10 -19.45
C VAL A 394 -4.11 0.96 -19.91
N TYR A 395 -3.66 1.77 -18.96
CA TYR A 395 -2.56 2.73 -19.15
C TYR A 395 -1.38 2.25 -18.31
N ILE A 396 -0.23 2.04 -18.96
CA ILE A 396 0.94 1.45 -18.33
C ILE A 396 2.24 1.93 -18.99
N ALA A 397 3.23 2.33 -18.19
CA ALA A 397 4.56 2.68 -18.65
C ALA A 397 5.55 1.52 -18.42
N VAL A 398 6.38 1.23 -19.39
CA VAL A 398 7.59 0.43 -19.21
C VAL A 398 8.60 1.29 -18.47
N GLY A 399 9.18 0.76 -17.43
CA GLY A 399 10.18 1.41 -16.62
C GLY A 399 11.42 0.54 -16.43
N GLN A 400 12.47 1.14 -15.91
CA GLN A 400 13.70 0.46 -15.51
C GLN A 400 14.08 0.97 -14.13
N ASP A 401 14.79 0.17 -13.35
CA ASP A 401 15.28 0.57 -12.05
C ASP A 401 16.10 1.88 -12.14
N PRO A 402 15.86 2.87 -11.27
CA PRO A 402 16.55 4.15 -11.29
C PRO A 402 18.06 4.07 -11.17
N GLU A 403 18.62 3.06 -10.53
CA GLU A 403 20.08 2.87 -10.39
C GLU A 403 20.78 2.63 -11.74
N HIS A 404 20.04 2.23 -12.76
CA HIS A 404 20.59 1.98 -14.09
C HIS A 404 20.55 3.20 -15.03
N GLY A 405 20.32 4.41 -14.48
CA GLY A 405 20.31 5.69 -15.19
C GLY A 405 18.95 6.01 -15.82
N GLU A 406 18.86 7.00 -16.70
CA GLU A 406 17.58 7.55 -17.18
C GLU A 406 16.86 6.67 -18.21
N GLY A 407 17.56 5.99 -19.09
CA GLY A 407 17.03 5.05 -20.06
C GLY A 407 15.86 5.55 -20.92
N VAL A 408 15.32 4.65 -21.73
CA VAL A 408 14.15 4.90 -22.57
C VAL A 408 12.89 4.28 -21.97
N GLY A 409 11.72 4.84 -22.27
CA GLY A 409 10.44 4.33 -21.83
C GLY A 409 9.38 4.44 -22.92
N ILE A 410 8.24 3.83 -22.68
CA ILE A 410 7.02 4.00 -23.48
C ILE A 410 5.83 3.93 -22.53
N LEU A 411 4.92 4.88 -22.67
CA LEU A 411 3.59 4.78 -22.08
C LEU A 411 2.63 4.19 -23.11
N HIS A 412 1.91 3.14 -22.74
CA HIS A 412 0.92 2.47 -23.58
C HIS A 412 -0.50 2.73 -23.08
N CYS A 413 -1.43 2.86 -24.04
CA CYS A 413 -2.86 2.71 -23.83
C CYS A 413 -3.32 1.48 -24.62
N ILE A 414 -3.87 0.50 -23.89
CA ILE A 414 -4.19 -0.84 -24.37
C ILE A 414 -5.69 -1.08 -24.25
N ASP A 415 -6.32 -1.62 -25.30
CA ASP A 415 -7.72 -2.10 -25.26
C ASP A 415 -7.81 -3.37 -24.40
N ALA A 416 -8.40 -3.23 -23.21
CA ALA A 416 -8.51 -4.30 -22.23
C ALA A 416 -9.58 -5.35 -22.59
N THR A 417 -10.38 -5.15 -23.63
CA THR A 417 -11.49 -6.04 -24.01
C THR A 417 -11.04 -7.26 -24.82
N LYS A 418 -9.80 -7.31 -25.26
CA LYS A 418 -9.21 -8.36 -26.08
C LYS A 418 -8.85 -9.61 -25.28
N THR A 419 -8.49 -10.69 -25.98
CA THR A 419 -8.07 -11.97 -25.39
C THR A 419 -6.88 -12.57 -26.13
N GLY A 420 -6.06 -13.37 -25.44
CA GLY A 420 -4.87 -14.04 -25.98
C GLY A 420 -3.66 -13.12 -26.08
N ASP A 421 -2.76 -13.36 -27.03
CA ASP A 421 -1.66 -12.44 -27.35
C ASP A 421 -2.21 -11.22 -28.09
N VAL A 422 -2.26 -10.10 -27.38
CA VAL A 422 -2.85 -8.87 -27.91
C VAL A 422 -1.80 -7.84 -28.29
N THR A 423 -0.50 -8.19 -28.27
CA THR A 423 0.62 -7.29 -28.53
C THR A 423 0.46 -6.50 -29.83
N LYS A 424 -0.04 -7.17 -30.90
CA LYS A 424 -0.21 -6.54 -32.22
C LYS A 424 -1.58 -5.94 -32.47
N THR A 425 -2.56 -6.19 -31.59
CA THR A 425 -3.98 -5.92 -31.90
C THR A 425 -4.67 -4.99 -30.89
N ALA A 426 -4.13 -4.83 -29.69
CA ALA A 426 -4.78 -4.06 -28.63
C ALA A 426 -4.20 -2.67 -28.42
N LYS A 427 -3.10 -2.30 -29.08
CA LYS A 427 -2.55 -0.95 -28.95
C LYS A 427 -3.53 0.09 -29.49
N ILE A 428 -4.03 0.97 -28.60
CA ILE A 428 -4.82 2.14 -28.99
C ILE A 428 -3.87 3.25 -29.40
N TRP A 429 -2.93 3.59 -28.52
CA TRP A 429 -1.84 4.50 -28.78
C TRP A 429 -0.63 4.20 -27.89
N SER A 430 0.51 4.77 -28.22
CA SER A 430 1.69 4.78 -27.37
C SER A 430 2.38 6.14 -27.44
N PHE A 431 3.03 6.53 -26.34
CA PHE A 431 3.79 7.76 -26.23
C PHE A 431 5.24 7.40 -25.88
N ASP A 432 6.18 7.71 -26.76
CA ASP A 432 7.58 7.29 -26.72
C ASP A 432 8.57 8.43 -26.40
N LYS A 433 8.06 9.62 -26.05
CA LYS A 433 8.89 10.73 -25.58
C LYS A 433 9.17 10.68 -24.08
N ILE A 434 8.50 9.79 -23.34
CA ILE A 434 8.76 9.54 -21.95
C ILE A 434 10.05 8.72 -21.81
N ALA A 435 10.95 9.12 -20.93
CA ALA A 435 12.02 8.24 -20.48
C ALA A 435 11.43 7.14 -19.59
N ARG A 436 12.24 6.26 -19.00
CA ARG A 436 11.68 5.23 -18.12
C ARG A 436 10.91 5.88 -16.97
N SER A 437 9.78 5.27 -16.62
CA SER A 437 8.88 5.78 -15.62
C SER A 437 8.52 4.70 -14.61
N ILE A 438 8.69 5.03 -13.35
CA ILE A 438 8.18 4.28 -12.21
C ILE A 438 6.86 4.86 -11.71
N SER A 439 6.46 6.04 -12.22
CA SER A 439 5.24 6.72 -11.83
C SER A 439 4.00 6.03 -12.41
N THR A 440 2.99 5.87 -11.58
CA THR A 440 1.66 5.45 -12.00
C THR A 440 0.89 6.65 -12.54
N VAL A 441 0.18 6.48 -13.64
CA VAL A 441 -0.57 7.59 -14.26
C VAL A 441 -1.75 8.04 -13.40
N ALA A 442 -2.08 9.35 -13.46
CA ALA A 442 -3.35 9.89 -12.99
C ALA A 442 -4.17 10.32 -14.20
N ILE A 443 -5.42 9.86 -14.28
CA ILE A 443 -6.32 10.19 -15.39
C ILE A 443 -7.50 10.99 -14.84
N TYR A 444 -7.58 12.26 -15.23
CA TYR A 444 -8.58 13.18 -14.75
C TYR A 444 -9.13 14.02 -15.92
N ASP A 445 -10.46 14.07 -16.04
CA ASP A 445 -11.18 14.80 -17.11
C ASP A 445 -10.66 14.52 -18.53
N GLY A 446 -10.32 13.25 -18.81
CA GLY A 446 -9.82 12.83 -20.13
C GLY A 446 -8.38 13.22 -20.42
N ILE A 447 -7.61 13.61 -19.41
CA ILE A 447 -6.18 13.93 -19.52
C ILE A 447 -5.37 12.95 -18.67
N VAL A 448 -4.33 12.38 -19.23
CA VAL A 448 -3.34 11.54 -18.53
C VAL A 448 -2.22 12.43 -18.03
N TYR A 449 -1.91 12.35 -16.76
CA TYR A 449 -0.77 13.01 -16.12
C TYR A 449 0.24 11.95 -15.69
N VAL A 450 1.49 12.10 -16.11
CA VAL A 450 2.56 11.12 -15.84
C VAL A 450 3.91 11.79 -15.75
N GLY A 451 4.72 11.41 -14.79
CA GLY A 451 6.12 11.77 -14.69
C GLY A 451 7.04 10.67 -15.20
N ASP A 452 8.24 11.04 -15.66
CA ASP A 452 9.33 10.10 -15.86
C ASP A 452 10.49 10.34 -14.86
N PHE A 453 11.40 9.38 -14.79
CA PHE A 453 12.49 9.48 -13.83
C PHE A 453 13.48 10.61 -14.18
N SER A 454 13.60 11.02 -15.45
CA SER A 454 14.46 12.14 -15.85
C SER A 454 13.97 13.52 -15.38
N GLY A 455 12.73 13.59 -14.84
CA GLY A 455 12.15 14.83 -14.32
C GLY A 455 11.17 15.50 -15.27
N PHE A 456 10.82 14.87 -16.38
CA PHE A 456 9.76 15.38 -17.25
C PHE A 456 8.39 14.92 -16.77
N PHE A 457 7.45 15.86 -16.73
CA PHE A 457 6.05 15.64 -16.42
C PHE A 457 5.18 16.00 -17.61
N PHE A 458 4.31 15.08 -18.02
CA PHE A 458 3.51 15.21 -19.23
C PHE A 458 2.02 15.22 -18.91
N ALA A 459 1.27 16.03 -19.65
CA ALA A 459 -0.18 15.93 -19.78
C ALA A 459 -0.51 15.49 -21.22
N LEU A 460 -1.22 14.36 -21.33
CA LEU A 460 -1.59 13.78 -22.61
C LEU A 460 -3.10 13.68 -22.73
N ASP A 461 -3.62 13.82 -23.94
CA ASP A 461 -5.02 13.48 -24.23
C ASP A 461 -5.23 11.97 -24.07
N ALA A 462 -6.15 11.56 -23.20
CA ALA A 462 -6.35 10.16 -22.84
C ALA A 462 -6.88 9.30 -24.00
N GLU A 463 -7.58 9.91 -24.97
CA GLU A 463 -8.13 9.17 -26.11
C GLU A 463 -7.09 8.93 -27.20
N THR A 464 -6.16 9.86 -27.39
CA THR A 464 -5.26 9.87 -28.56
C THR A 464 -3.77 9.74 -28.21
N GLY A 465 -3.40 9.91 -26.94
CA GLY A 465 -2.00 9.96 -26.50
C GLY A 465 -1.24 11.22 -26.94
N LYS A 466 -1.95 12.20 -27.53
CA LYS A 466 -1.31 13.46 -27.97
C LYS A 466 -0.84 14.27 -26.77
N GLU A 467 0.41 14.69 -26.78
CA GLU A 467 0.95 15.63 -25.81
C GLU A 467 0.19 16.96 -25.88
N LEU A 468 -0.34 17.39 -24.76
CA LEU A 468 -0.97 18.69 -24.56
C LEU A 468 0.05 19.71 -24.06
N TRP A 469 0.82 19.32 -23.06
CA TRP A 469 1.94 20.09 -22.52
C TRP A 469 2.91 19.19 -21.74
N SER A 470 4.10 19.71 -21.50
CA SER A 470 5.10 19.11 -20.63
C SER A 470 5.77 20.14 -19.72
N HIS A 471 6.36 19.66 -18.62
CA HIS A 471 7.13 20.46 -17.67
C HIS A 471 8.39 19.69 -17.27
N ASP A 472 9.51 20.39 -17.23
CA ASP A 472 10.80 19.86 -16.81
C ASP A 472 11.10 20.38 -15.40
N PHE A 473 11.09 19.50 -14.41
CA PHE A 473 11.36 19.80 -13.00
C PHE A 473 12.84 20.04 -12.70
N LYS A 474 13.74 19.64 -13.59
CA LYS A 474 15.19 19.67 -13.37
C LYS A 474 15.67 18.82 -12.17
N ALA A 475 14.84 17.89 -11.73
CA ALA A 475 15.09 16.95 -10.66
C ALA A 475 14.36 15.64 -10.96
N HIS A 476 14.85 14.52 -10.48
CA HIS A 476 14.20 13.23 -10.69
C HIS A 476 12.80 13.16 -10.07
N MET A 477 11.93 12.34 -10.67
CA MET A 477 10.57 12.12 -10.17
C MET A 477 10.37 10.66 -9.78
N TRP A 478 10.14 10.43 -8.50
CA TRP A 478 9.78 9.14 -7.93
C TRP A 478 8.27 9.02 -7.70
N SER A 479 7.65 10.13 -7.34
CA SER A 479 6.23 10.18 -7.01
C SER A 479 5.35 10.08 -8.27
N SER A 480 4.13 9.59 -8.07
CA SER A 480 3.05 9.74 -9.03
C SER A 480 2.32 11.06 -8.79
N ALA A 481 1.51 11.50 -9.77
CA ALA A 481 0.62 12.64 -9.56
C ALA A 481 -0.68 12.22 -8.89
N PHE A 482 -1.29 13.13 -8.15
CA PHE A 482 -2.69 13.04 -7.70
C PHE A 482 -3.51 14.15 -8.36
N ALA A 483 -4.66 13.82 -8.95
CA ALA A 483 -5.49 14.78 -9.68
C ALA A 483 -6.91 14.85 -9.11
N ALA A 484 -7.34 16.02 -8.65
CA ALA A 484 -8.68 16.25 -8.12
C ALA A 484 -9.01 17.75 -8.10
N ASP A 485 -10.31 18.10 -8.05
CA ASP A 485 -10.81 19.47 -7.90
C ASP A 485 -10.17 20.47 -8.89
N GLY A 486 -9.98 20.06 -10.15
CA GLY A 486 -9.36 20.90 -11.16
C GLY A 486 -7.87 21.18 -10.94
N LYS A 487 -7.20 20.41 -10.09
CA LYS A 487 -5.77 20.54 -9.73
C LYS A 487 -5.03 19.24 -9.92
N VAL A 488 -3.72 19.32 -10.15
CA VAL A 488 -2.79 18.20 -10.22
C VAL A 488 -1.64 18.48 -9.27
N TYR A 489 -1.40 17.55 -8.36
CA TYR A 489 -0.40 17.63 -7.29
C TYR A 489 0.71 16.63 -7.57
N VAL A 490 1.95 17.07 -7.51
CA VAL A 490 3.12 16.23 -7.74
C VAL A 490 4.35 16.78 -7.03
N GLY A 491 5.27 15.91 -6.63
CA GLY A 491 6.52 16.28 -6.01
C GLY A 491 7.73 15.73 -6.76
N ASP A 492 8.90 16.29 -6.50
CA ASP A 492 10.17 15.88 -7.09
C ASP A 492 11.25 15.58 -6.04
N GLU A 493 12.39 15.12 -6.49
CA GLU A 493 13.55 14.79 -5.64
C GLU A 493 14.26 16.03 -5.05
N ALA A 494 14.02 17.22 -5.59
CA ALA A 494 14.47 18.47 -4.98
C ALA A 494 13.59 18.92 -3.79
N GLY A 495 12.51 18.20 -3.50
CA GLY A 495 11.55 18.53 -2.46
C GLY A 495 10.58 19.64 -2.88
N ILE A 496 10.40 19.87 -4.17
CA ILE A 496 9.45 20.86 -4.66
C ILE A 496 8.09 20.18 -4.88
N PHE A 497 7.12 20.57 -4.09
CA PHE A 497 5.72 20.21 -4.27
C PHE A 497 5.06 21.22 -5.20
N THR A 498 4.60 20.77 -6.36
CA THR A 498 4.00 21.62 -7.41
C THR A 498 2.51 21.31 -7.56
N VAL A 499 1.71 22.36 -7.65
CA VAL A 499 0.28 22.31 -7.95
C VAL A 499 0.03 22.95 -9.31
N PHE A 500 -0.45 22.14 -10.27
CA PHE A 500 -0.90 22.63 -11.57
C PHE A 500 -2.42 22.77 -11.61
N ALA A 501 -2.94 23.67 -12.45
CA ALA A 501 -4.32 23.58 -12.89
C ALA A 501 -4.47 22.33 -13.78
N ALA A 502 -5.46 21.49 -13.51
CA ALA A 502 -5.82 20.42 -14.42
C ALA A 502 -6.41 21.01 -15.70
N GLY A 503 -5.94 20.56 -16.87
CA GLY A 503 -6.44 21.05 -18.16
C GLY A 503 -5.46 20.92 -19.30
N LYS A 504 -5.89 21.42 -20.46
CA LYS A 504 -5.14 21.31 -21.73
C LYS A 504 -4.00 22.32 -21.86
N GLU A 505 -3.90 23.29 -20.97
CA GLU A 505 -2.85 24.29 -20.94
C GLU A 505 -2.03 24.19 -19.65
N LYS A 506 -0.72 24.30 -19.78
CA LYS A 506 0.18 24.29 -18.63
C LYS A 506 0.01 25.56 -17.80
N LYS A 507 -0.40 25.39 -16.54
CA LYS A 507 -0.49 26.50 -15.59
C LYS A 507 -0.09 26.02 -14.20
N ILE A 508 1.03 26.50 -13.69
CA ILE A 508 1.43 26.30 -12.30
C ILE A 508 0.60 27.25 -11.44
N LEU A 509 -0.09 26.71 -10.45
CA LEU A 509 -0.87 27.46 -9.47
C LEU A 509 -0.01 27.84 -8.28
N ASN A 510 0.82 26.91 -7.81
CA ASN A 510 1.72 27.11 -6.68
C ASN A 510 2.88 26.12 -6.67
N GLN A 511 3.95 26.49 -5.95
CA GLN A 511 5.06 25.61 -5.59
C GLN A 511 5.42 25.83 -4.13
N VAL A 512 5.69 24.74 -3.41
CA VAL A 512 6.09 24.73 -2.00
C VAL A 512 7.37 23.92 -1.88
N THR A 513 8.39 24.47 -1.22
CA THR A 513 9.63 23.75 -0.92
C THR A 513 9.49 23.03 0.42
N LEU A 514 9.64 21.72 0.42
CA LEU A 514 9.64 20.88 1.60
C LEU A 514 11.06 20.68 2.14
N SER A 515 11.16 20.11 3.33
CA SER A 515 12.44 19.90 4.03
C SER A 515 13.30 18.76 3.47
N SER A 516 12.72 17.92 2.61
CA SER A 516 13.41 16.76 2.01
C SER A 516 12.70 16.31 0.71
N PRO A 517 13.36 15.46 -0.12
CA PRO A 517 12.77 14.91 -1.34
C PRO A 517 11.36 14.33 -1.17
N MET A 518 10.58 14.36 -2.24
CA MET A 518 9.26 13.73 -2.29
C MET A 518 9.31 12.46 -3.13
N TYR A 519 9.12 11.31 -2.49
CA TYR A 519 8.98 10.01 -3.17
C TYR A 519 7.56 9.46 -3.07
N ALA A 520 6.84 9.79 -1.99
CA ALA A 520 5.44 9.45 -1.83
C ALA A 520 4.52 10.36 -2.66
N THR A 521 3.45 9.78 -3.19
CA THR A 521 2.40 10.51 -3.91
C THR A 521 1.47 11.22 -2.91
N PRO A 522 1.11 12.48 -3.13
CA PRO A 522 0.10 13.16 -2.33
C PRO A 522 -1.26 12.44 -2.44
N VAL A 523 -2.05 12.43 -1.38
CA VAL A 523 -3.40 11.89 -1.38
C VAL A 523 -4.36 12.82 -0.63
N TYR A 524 -5.62 12.83 -1.03
CA TYR A 524 -6.66 13.60 -0.35
C TYR A 524 -7.73 12.67 0.22
N ALA A 525 -8.04 12.86 1.49
CA ALA A 525 -9.09 12.13 2.18
C ALA A 525 -9.71 13.01 3.28
N ASN A 526 -11.00 12.87 3.50
CA ASN A 526 -11.73 13.47 4.63
C ASN A 526 -11.49 14.98 4.82
N GLY A 527 -11.36 15.73 3.71
CA GLY A 527 -11.13 17.19 3.76
C GLY A 527 -9.67 17.59 4.00
N VAL A 528 -8.72 16.66 3.93
CA VAL A 528 -7.29 16.88 4.21
C VAL A 528 -6.44 16.37 3.06
N LEU A 529 -5.48 17.17 2.59
CA LEU A 529 -4.42 16.75 1.66
C LEU A 529 -3.21 16.29 2.47
N TYR A 530 -2.81 15.05 2.29
CA TYR A 530 -1.63 14.46 2.92
C TYR A 530 -0.45 14.55 1.97
N VAL A 531 0.59 15.27 2.38
CA VAL A 531 1.79 15.51 1.58
C VAL A 531 2.99 14.91 2.32
N GLY A 532 3.52 13.81 1.79
CA GLY A 532 4.69 13.12 2.35
C GLY A 532 5.98 13.55 1.65
N CYS A 533 7.00 13.93 2.43
CA CYS A 533 8.38 13.93 1.97
C CYS A 533 9.13 12.80 2.69
N GLN A 534 10.41 12.59 2.43
CA GLN A 534 11.16 11.47 3.01
C GLN A 534 11.12 11.45 4.54
N THR A 535 11.08 12.61 5.18
CA THR A 535 11.24 12.74 6.64
C THR A 535 9.98 13.15 7.38
N HIS A 536 8.96 13.68 6.70
CA HIS A 536 7.75 14.21 7.32
C HIS A 536 6.49 13.96 6.50
N LEU A 537 5.37 13.81 7.20
CA LEU A 537 4.03 13.80 6.62
C LEU A 537 3.24 15.01 7.11
N TYR A 538 2.81 15.84 6.19
CA TYR A 538 2.01 17.04 6.44
C TYR A 538 0.53 16.76 6.18
N ALA A 539 -0.34 17.07 7.13
CA ALA A 539 -1.80 17.09 6.95
C ALA A 539 -2.23 18.52 6.65
N VAL A 540 -2.53 18.82 5.39
CA VAL A 540 -2.85 20.15 4.90
C VAL A 540 -4.37 20.31 4.82
N GLN A 541 -4.89 21.38 5.43
CA GLN A 541 -6.32 21.66 5.44
C GLN A 541 -6.81 22.05 4.05
N GLY A 542 -7.99 21.54 3.67
CA GLY A 542 -8.72 22.05 2.51
C GLY A 542 -9.06 23.54 2.63
N GLU A 543 -9.24 24.19 1.49
CA GLU A 543 -9.73 25.58 1.44
C GLU A 543 -11.20 25.60 1.89
N LYS A 544 -11.53 26.51 2.82
CA LYS A 544 -12.91 26.69 3.33
C LYS A 544 -13.75 27.50 2.37
#